data_93fa56716b600773eb10095d26eeeafb
#
_entry.id   93fa56716b600773eb10095d26eeeafb
#
_cell.length_a   1.000
_cell.length_b   1.000
_cell.length_c   1.000
_cell.angle_alpha   90.00
_cell.angle_beta   90.00
_cell.angle_gamma   90.00
#
_symmetry.space_group_name_H-M   'P 1'
#
loop_
_entity.id
_entity.type
_entity.pdbx_description
1 polymer ?
#
loop_
_entity_poly.entity_id
_entity_poly.type
_entity_poly.pdbx_seq_one_letter_code
_entity_poly.pdbx_strand_id
1 'polypeptide(L)'
;MSDKNSFLVFSGTNSRYLAEKICASLGCPLGNLVVTKFSDGEFGVSFEESIRGRDVFLVQSTFPNSDNLMELLLMIDAAKRASARHIIAVVPYFGWARQDRKDKPRVSIGAKLVADLLSVAGIDRLITMDLHADQIQGFFDVPVDHLYASGVILPYLQSLHLDDLVIASPDVGGSKRANTYAKYLGCPLVLCNKTRARANVVASMQIIGDVKDKNVVIIDDMVDTAGTITKAADIMKEAGAKTVRACASHCVMSGPASERVQNSALEEIVFTDSIPYTKRCEKVKQLPYLFLHHHRNILLLHLPLTFYMPPLYFLTRHIVPCYCLILVVYLLCFVTINNYLLQYSIFLEQAIASAPGPIWHETESESGFMTISLFGNAA
;
A
#
# COMPACT_ATOMS: atom_id res chain seq x y z
N MET A 1 -31.80 7.59 -16.37
CA MET A 1 -30.50 8.26 -16.57
C MET A 1 -29.50 7.58 -15.63
N SER A 2 -28.65 6.69 -16.12
CA SER A 2 -27.63 6.03 -15.30
C SER A 2 -26.57 7.08 -14.93
N ASP A 3 -26.42 7.34 -13.64
CA ASP A 3 -25.46 8.26 -13.07
C ASP A 3 -24.04 7.83 -13.45
N LYS A 4 -23.44 8.47 -14.45
CA LYS A 4 -22.12 8.12 -15.02
C LYS A 4 -20.94 8.21 -14.03
N ASN A 5 -21.12 8.81 -12.86
CA ASN A 5 -20.10 8.89 -11.81
C ASN A 5 -20.75 8.61 -10.44
N SER A 6 -20.67 7.36 -10.00
CA SER A 6 -21.10 6.99 -8.64
C SER A 6 -20.09 7.46 -7.56
N PHE A 7 -18.91 7.94 -7.92
CA PHE A 7 -17.86 8.38 -7.01
C PHE A 7 -17.34 9.78 -7.36
N LEU A 8 -16.75 10.44 -6.38
CA LEU A 8 -16.10 11.75 -6.47
C LEU A 8 -14.72 11.68 -5.81
N VAL A 9 -13.75 12.41 -6.36
CA VAL A 9 -12.39 12.48 -5.84
C VAL A 9 -12.11 13.91 -5.41
N PHE A 10 -11.68 14.10 -4.18
CA PHE A 10 -11.26 15.39 -3.62
C PHE A 10 -9.85 15.31 -3.09
N SER A 11 -9.21 16.46 -2.95
CA SER A 11 -7.85 16.53 -2.45
C SER A 11 -7.71 17.52 -1.32
N GLY A 12 -6.92 17.15 -0.32
CA GLY A 12 -6.35 18.12 0.59
C GLY A 12 -5.29 18.99 -0.11
N THR A 13 -4.91 20.07 0.58
CA THR A 13 -4.04 21.15 0.02
C THR A 13 -2.72 20.59 -0.52
N ASN A 14 -2.05 19.72 0.21
CA ASN A 14 -0.71 19.27 -0.10
C ASN A 14 -0.62 18.03 -1.00
N SER A 15 -1.77 17.46 -1.42
CA SER A 15 -1.83 16.28 -2.29
C SER A 15 -2.57 16.52 -3.61
N ARG A 16 -2.87 17.78 -3.92
CA ARG A 16 -3.62 18.17 -5.13
C ARG A 16 -2.94 17.67 -6.42
N TYR A 17 -1.63 17.81 -6.52
CA TYR A 17 -0.83 17.32 -7.65
C TYR A 17 -1.04 15.82 -7.94
N LEU A 18 -1.21 15.02 -6.88
CA LEU A 18 -1.43 13.59 -6.98
C LEU A 18 -2.89 13.27 -7.34
N ALA A 19 -3.84 13.96 -6.70
CA ALA A 19 -5.25 13.80 -6.99
C ALA A 19 -5.59 14.17 -8.45
N GLU A 20 -4.96 15.21 -9.00
CA GLU A 20 -5.08 15.59 -10.41
C GLU A 20 -4.59 14.48 -11.35
N LYS A 21 -3.44 13.85 -11.05
CA LYS A 21 -2.93 12.69 -11.80
C LYS A 21 -3.88 11.48 -11.71
N ILE A 22 -4.42 11.23 -10.51
CA ILE A 22 -5.41 10.18 -10.27
C ILE A 22 -6.65 10.44 -11.13
N CYS A 23 -7.21 11.63 -11.07
CA CYS A 23 -8.40 11.99 -11.85
C CYS A 23 -8.16 11.92 -13.36
N ALA A 24 -7.02 12.39 -13.84
CA ALA A 24 -6.63 12.27 -15.24
C ALA A 24 -6.56 10.80 -15.71
N SER A 25 -6.00 9.92 -14.88
CA SER A 25 -5.94 8.48 -15.19
C SER A 25 -7.31 7.79 -15.16
N LEU A 26 -8.22 8.25 -14.28
CA LEU A 26 -9.59 7.73 -14.18
C LEU A 26 -10.54 8.30 -15.25
N GLY A 27 -10.16 9.39 -15.90
CA GLY A 27 -11.02 10.12 -16.83
C GLY A 27 -12.18 10.83 -16.13
N CYS A 28 -11.97 11.29 -14.88
CA CYS A 28 -12.97 12.03 -14.10
C CYS A 28 -12.42 13.41 -13.68
N PRO A 29 -13.27 14.41 -13.41
CA PRO A 29 -12.85 15.67 -12.85
C PRO A 29 -12.43 15.53 -11.39
N LEU A 30 -11.50 16.37 -10.92
CA LEU A 30 -11.25 16.58 -9.50
C LEU A 30 -12.39 17.43 -8.93
N GLY A 31 -12.95 16.98 -7.80
CA GLY A 31 -14.03 17.70 -7.11
C GLY A 31 -13.54 19.00 -6.49
N ASN A 32 -14.45 19.93 -6.31
CA ASN A 32 -14.16 21.26 -5.76
C ASN A 32 -14.30 21.25 -4.23
N LEU A 33 -13.16 21.42 -3.55
CA LEU A 33 -13.06 21.51 -2.10
C LEU A 33 -12.25 22.75 -1.75
N VAL A 34 -12.75 23.56 -0.82
CA VAL A 34 -12.12 24.79 -0.35
C VAL A 34 -11.63 24.61 1.07
N VAL A 35 -10.38 24.98 1.32
CA VAL A 35 -9.77 25.07 2.63
C VAL A 35 -9.59 26.53 2.99
N THR A 36 -10.34 27.01 3.95
CA THR A 36 -10.27 28.43 4.41
C THR A 36 -9.39 28.50 5.65
N LYS A 37 -8.33 29.29 5.59
CA LYS A 37 -7.48 29.59 6.75
C LYS A 37 -7.99 30.81 7.47
N PHE A 38 -8.07 30.72 8.79
CA PHE A 38 -8.46 31.82 9.68
C PHE A 38 -7.21 32.57 10.20
N SER A 39 -7.44 33.76 10.75
CA SER A 39 -6.37 34.66 11.20
C SER A 39 -5.61 34.14 12.43
N ASP A 40 -6.21 33.26 13.20
CA ASP A 40 -5.62 32.59 14.37
C ASP A 40 -4.80 31.35 14.01
N GLY A 41 -4.83 30.93 12.74
CA GLY A 41 -4.11 29.78 12.20
C GLY A 41 -4.97 28.51 12.10
N GLU A 42 -6.21 28.52 12.58
CA GLU A 42 -7.16 27.44 12.30
C GLU A 42 -7.56 27.41 10.82
N PHE A 43 -8.17 26.33 10.40
CA PHE A 43 -8.72 26.22 9.05
C PHE A 43 -9.98 25.37 9.04
N GLY A 44 -10.87 25.67 8.09
CA GLY A 44 -12.09 24.94 7.83
C GLY A 44 -12.10 24.34 6.42
N VAL A 45 -12.94 23.34 6.23
CA VAL A 45 -13.08 22.61 4.95
C VAL A 45 -14.53 22.69 4.48
N SER A 46 -14.73 22.99 3.19
CA SER A 46 -16.05 23.03 2.54
C SER A 46 -16.02 22.30 1.19
N PHE A 47 -16.99 21.41 0.98
CA PHE A 47 -17.27 20.85 -0.34
C PHE A 47 -18.18 21.82 -1.10
N GLU A 48 -17.74 22.27 -2.27
CA GLU A 48 -18.50 23.24 -3.09
C GLU A 48 -19.48 22.56 -4.06
N GLU A 49 -19.70 21.26 -3.90
CA GLU A 49 -20.65 20.47 -4.67
C GLU A 49 -21.33 19.41 -3.79
N SER A 50 -22.51 18.93 -4.24
CA SER A 50 -23.24 17.92 -3.49
C SER A 50 -22.57 16.55 -3.57
N ILE A 51 -22.20 16.01 -2.41
CA ILE A 51 -21.60 14.69 -2.25
C ILE A 51 -22.56 13.67 -1.65
N ARG A 52 -23.81 14.07 -1.40
CA ARG A 52 -24.85 13.23 -0.78
C ARG A 52 -25.06 11.94 -1.56
N GLY A 53 -24.95 10.80 -0.86
CA GLY A 53 -25.15 9.47 -1.43
C GLY A 53 -24.09 9.01 -2.43
N ARG A 54 -22.93 9.73 -2.50
CA ARG A 54 -21.79 9.39 -3.36
C ARG A 54 -20.71 8.68 -2.58
N ASP A 55 -19.88 7.90 -3.26
CA ASP A 55 -18.61 7.40 -2.74
C ASP A 55 -17.56 8.51 -2.90
N VAL A 56 -16.93 8.88 -1.81
CA VAL A 56 -16.02 10.03 -1.75
C VAL A 56 -14.62 9.56 -1.44
N PHE A 57 -13.69 9.83 -2.35
CA PHE A 57 -12.26 9.57 -2.21
C PHE A 57 -11.56 10.85 -1.79
N LEU A 58 -10.91 10.82 -0.62
CA LEU A 58 -10.18 11.95 -0.04
C LEU A 58 -8.69 11.69 -0.12
N VAL A 59 -7.99 12.38 -1.03
CA VAL A 59 -6.56 12.19 -1.30
C VAL A 59 -5.76 13.16 -0.45
N GLN A 60 -5.03 12.65 0.54
CA GLN A 60 -4.14 13.44 1.39
C GLN A 60 -3.05 12.61 2.03
N SER A 61 -1.80 12.79 1.62
CA SER A 61 -0.63 12.27 2.33
C SER A 61 -0.41 13.02 3.64
N THR A 62 -0.18 12.28 4.74
CA THR A 62 -0.05 12.87 6.08
C THR A 62 1.40 13.07 6.51
N PHE A 63 2.25 13.55 5.56
CA PHE A 63 3.62 13.96 5.90
C PHE A 63 3.64 15.22 6.79
N PRO A 64 4.73 15.51 7.53
CA PRO A 64 4.81 16.71 8.35
C PRO A 64 4.59 17.99 7.53
N ASN A 65 3.88 18.98 8.05
CA ASN A 65 3.44 19.16 9.44
C ASN A 65 2.12 18.40 9.77
N SER A 66 1.65 18.49 11.04
CA SER A 66 0.44 17.84 11.52
C SER A 66 -0.85 18.35 10.85
N ASP A 67 -0.82 19.50 10.21
CA ASP A 67 -1.97 20.12 9.53
C ASP A 67 -2.51 19.23 8.42
N ASN A 68 -1.64 18.47 7.74
CA ASN A 68 -2.09 17.52 6.72
C ASN A 68 -3.00 16.43 7.28
N LEU A 69 -2.72 15.95 8.50
CA LEU A 69 -3.59 14.99 9.17
C LEU A 69 -4.88 15.68 9.64
N MET A 70 -4.77 16.89 10.23
CA MET A 70 -5.94 17.62 10.72
C MET A 70 -6.88 18.00 9.58
N GLU A 71 -6.33 18.45 8.45
CA GLU A 71 -7.11 18.74 7.24
C GLU A 71 -7.85 17.50 6.75
N LEU A 72 -7.20 16.34 6.71
CA LEU A 72 -7.85 15.08 6.34
C LEU A 72 -8.99 14.72 7.31
N LEU A 73 -8.80 14.88 8.62
CA LEU A 73 -9.85 14.62 9.62
C LEU A 73 -11.06 15.54 9.42
N LEU A 74 -10.83 16.83 9.14
CA LEU A 74 -11.89 17.78 8.83
C LEU A 74 -12.62 17.44 7.53
N MET A 75 -11.89 17.00 6.49
CA MET A 75 -12.50 16.53 5.23
C MET A 75 -13.41 15.33 5.48
N ILE A 76 -12.99 14.37 6.31
CA ILE A 76 -13.76 13.18 6.65
C ILE A 76 -15.03 13.58 7.42
N ASP A 77 -14.91 14.42 8.43
CA ASP A 77 -16.08 14.88 9.22
C ASP A 77 -17.08 15.66 8.34
N ALA A 78 -16.59 16.56 7.48
CA ALA A 78 -17.43 17.29 6.54
C ALA A 78 -18.14 16.34 5.55
N ALA A 79 -17.46 15.33 5.02
CA ALA A 79 -18.06 14.34 4.13
C ALA A 79 -19.16 13.53 4.82
N LYS A 80 -18.91 13.11 6.05
CA LYS A 80 -19.88 12.39 6.89
C LYS A 80 -21.13 13.24 7.13
N ARG A 81 -20.97 14.52 7.51
CA ARG A 81 -22.09 15.46 7.74
C ARG A 81 -22.84 15.79 6.46
N ALA A 82 -22.16 15.79 5.31
CA ALA A 82 -22.79 15.98 3.99
C ALA A 82 -23.49 14.70 3.47
N SER A 83 -23.53 13.63 4.25
CA SER A 83 -24.17 12.34 3.94
C SER A 83 -23.55 11.65 2.73
N ALA A 84 -22.23 11.64 2.61
CA ALA A 84 -21.54 10.74 1.69
C ALA A 84 -21.97 9.29 1.96
N ARG A 85 -22.00 8.44 0.92
CA ARG A 85 -22.37 7.03 1.06
C ARG A 85 -21.23 6.23 1.69
N HIS A 86 -20.02 6.39 1.14
CA HIS A 86 -18.79 5.84 1.70
C HIS A 86 -17.68 6.90 1.61
N ILE A 87 -16.81 6.90 2.61
CA ILE A 87 -15.67 7.81 2.72
C ILE A 87 -14.40 6.98 2.68
N ILE A 88 -13.66 7.11 1.59
CA ILE A 88 -12.42 6.39 1.34
C ILE A 88 -11.24 7.35 1.50
N ALA A 89 -10.43 7.16 2.54
CA ALA A 89 -9.20 7.92 2.71
C ALA A 89 -8.09 7.33 1.84
N VAL A 90 -7.55 8.14 0.93
CA VAL A 90 -6.39 7.80 0.09
C VAL A 90 -5.19 8.52 0.66
N VAL A 91 -4.39 7.79 1.43
CA VAL A 91 -3.25 8.31 2.19
C VAL A 91 -1.96 7.65 1.69
N PRO A 92 -1.40 8.12 0.56
CA PRO A 92 -0.23 7.49 -0.06
C PRO A 92 0.97 7.41 0.89
N TYR A 93 1.23 8.45 1.66
CA TYR A 93 2.16 8.40 2.78
C TYR A 93 1.40 8.51 4.10
N PHE A 94 1.46 7.44 4.89
CA PHE A 94 0.87 7.39 6.22
C PHE A 94 1.88 7.89 7.25
N GLY A 95 1.67 9.09 7.76
CA GLY A 95 2.52 9.70 8.80
C GLY A 95 2.45 8.92 10.11
N TRP A 96 3.46 9.13 10.97
CA TRP A 96 3.65 8.42 12.26
C TRP A 96 3.82 6.89 12.14
N ALA A 97 3.88 6.30 10.95
CA ALA A 97 4.05 4.87 10.73
C ALA A 97 5.30 4.28 11.43
N ARG A 98 6.35 5.09 11.65
CA ARG A 98 7.56 4.66 12.38
C ARG A 98 7.34 4.46 13.88
N GLN A 99 6.20 4.90 14.42
CA GLN A 99 5.79 4.70 15.80
C GLN A 99 4.76 3.58 15.91
N ASP A 100 5.07 2.43 15.32
CA ASP A 100 4.19 1.24 15.25
C ASP A 100 4.21 0.38 16.52
N ARG A 101 5.19 0.61 17.39
CA ARG A 101 5.41 -0.13 18.64
C ARG A 101 6.13 0.72 19.67
N LYS A 102 6.10 0.26 20.93
CA LYS A 102 6.92 0.85 21.99
C LYS A 102 8.36 0.39 21.85
N ASP A 103 9.27 1.28 21.52
CA ASP A 103 10.72 1.05 21.50
C ASP A 103 11.40 1.29 22.85
N LYS A 104 10.70 1.96 23.77
CA LYS A 104 11.10 2.24 25.14
C LYS A 104 9.89 2.45 26.06
N PRO A 105 10.08 2.44 27.38
CA PRO A 105 8.98 2.71 28.33
C PRO A 105 8.38 4.11 28.14
N ARG A 106 7.07 4.24 28.41
CA ARG A 106 6.35 5.53 28.49
C ARG A 106 6.33 6.33 27.19
N VAL A 107 6.26 5.65 26.03
CA VAL A 107 6.06 6.27 24.72
C VAL A 107 4.70 5.90 24.13
N SER A 108 4.23 6.72 23.20
CA SER A 108 3.03 6.45 22.41
C SER A 108 3.26 5.35 21.35
N ILE A 109 2.17 4.80 20.84
CA ILE A 109 2.13 4.10 19.55
C ILE A 109 1.38 5.03 18.59
N GLY A 110 2.15 5.96 17.97
CA GLY A 110 1.57 7.03 17.15
C GLY A 110 0.79 6.51 15.94
N ALA A 111 1.24 5.42 15.33
CA ALA A 111 0.55 4.79 14.22
C ALA A 111 -0.87 4.30 14.62
N LYS A 112 -1.02 3.73 15.83
CA LYS A 112 -2.32 3.31 16.35
C LYS A 112 -3.22 4.51 16.64
N LEU A 113 -2.66 5.55 17.27
CA LEU A 113 -3.43 6.77 17.55
C LEU A 113 -3.99 7.39 16.26
N VAL A 114 -3.17 7.51 15.20
CA VAL A 114 -3.63 8.07 13.92
C VAL A 114 -4.67 7.17 13.25
N ALA A 115 -4.50 5.84 13.32
CA ALA A 115 -5.48 4.89 12.82
C ALA A 115 -6.84 5.05 13.53
N ASP A 116 -6.83 5.20 14.86
CA ASP A 116 -8.05 5.42 15.66
C ASP A 116 -8.72 6.74 15.31
N LEU A 117 -7.96 7.83 15.17
CA LEU A 117 -8.49 9.13 14.79
C LEU A 117 -9.21 9.08 13.43
N LEU A 118 -8.62 8.44 12.43
CA LEU A 118 -9.22 8.28 11.10
C LEU A 118 -10.49 7.43 11.17
N SER A 119 -10.44 6.30 11.90
CA SER A 119 -11.59 5.41 12.07
C SER A 119 -12.75 6.10 12.78
N VAL A 120 -12.48 6.82 13.88
CA VAL A 120 -13.50 7.56 14.65
C VAL A 120 -14.07 8.74 13.86
N ALA A 121 -13.22 9.43 13.07
CA ALA A 121 -13.69 10.50 12.17
C ALA A 121 -14.72 9.96 11.17
N GLY A 122 -14.60 8.70 10.75
CA GLY A 122 -15.65 7.99 10.01
C GLY A 122 -15.27 7.58 8.59
N ILE A 123 -14.03 7.16 8.37
CA ILE A 123 -13.69 6.49 7.11
C ILE A 123 -14.30 5.09 7.06
N ASP A 124 -14.67 4.66 5.87
CA ASP A 124 -15.13 3.30 5.59
C ASP A 124 -14.00 2.41 5.05
N ARG A 125 -12.91 3.02 4.53
CA ARG A 125 -11.75 2.34 3.97
C ARG A 125 -10.53 3.25 3.96
N LEU A 126 -9.34 2.66 4.11
CA LEU A 126 -8.07 3.31 3.86
C LEU A 126 -7.40 2.70 2.62
N ILE A 127 -6.84 3.54 1.76
CA ILE A 127 -5.89 3.14 0.70
C ILE A 127 -4.57 3.80 1.02
N THR A 128 -3.50 3.03 1.17
CA THR A 128 -2.17 3.52 1.50
C THR A 128 -1.08 2.77 0.75
N MET A 129 0.16 3.25 0.80
CA MET A 129 1.29 2.63 0.12
C MET A 129 2.45 2.41 1.07
N ASP A 130 3.11 1.25 0.96
CA ASP A 130 4.35 0.86 1.65
C ASP A 130 4.43 1.35 3.10
N LEU A 131 3.51 0.90 3.92
CA LEU A 131 3.56 1.13 5.36
C LEU A 131 4.93 0.72 5.91
N HIS A 132 5.45 1.49 6.86
CA HIS A 132 6.73 1.19 7.53
C HIS A 132 6.75 -0.22 8.12
N ALA A 133 5.60 -0.70 8.58
CA ALA A 133 5.41 -2.04 9.10
C ALA A 133 4.04 -2.57 8.61
N ASP A 134 4.04 -3.74 7.97
CA ASP A 134 2.83 -4.33 7.37
C ASP A 134 1.69 -4.52 8.38
N GLN A 135 2.02 -4.79 9.65
CA GLN A 135 1.06 -5.01 10.72
C GLN A 135 0.24 -3.77 11.11
N ILE A 136 0.63 -2.56 10.67
CA ILE A 136 -0.16 -1.33 10.89
C ILE A 136 -1.57 -1.47 10.27
N GLN A 137 -1.73 -2.29 9.23
CA GLN A 137 -3.04 -2.62 8.66
C GLN A 137 -4.02 -3.13 9.75
N GLY A 138 -3.53 -3.89 10.72
CA GLY A 138 -4.32 -4.40 11.84
C GLY A 138 -4.65 -3.36 12.92
N PHE A 139 -4.20 -2.12 12.79
CA PHE A 139 -4.54 -1.04 13.72
C PHE A 139 -5.88 -0.36 13.37
N PHE A 140 -6.37 -0.60 12.17
CA PHE A 140 -7.62 -0.05 11.66
C PHE A 140 -8.77 -1.03 11.89
N ASP A 141 -9.95 -0.48 12.26
CA ASP A 141 -11.19 -1.24 12.34
C ASP A 141 -11.96 -1.27 11.00
N VAL A 142 -11.37 -0.66 9.97
CA VAL A 142 -11.88 -0.63 8.60
C VAL A 142 -10.93 -1.34 7.64
N PRO A 143 -11.40 -1.80 6.45
CA PRO A 143 -10.53 -2.40 5.45
C PRO A 143 -9.40 -1.46 5.03
N VAL A 144 -8.19 -2.03 4.85
CA VAL A 144 -7.00 -1.33 4.38
C VAL A 144 -6.49 -1.96 3.10
N ASP A 145 -6.44 -1.17 2.03
CA ASP A 145 -5.77 -1.55 0.79
C ASP A 145 -4.32 -1.06 0.84
N HIS A 146 -3.41 -2.00 1.12
CA HIS A 146 -1.98 -1.72 1.22
C HIS A 146 -1.31 -1.95 -0.14
N LEU A 147 -0.96 -0.87 -0.82
CA LEU A 147 -0.31 -0.86 -2.13
C LEU A 147 1.20 -0.90 -1.98
N TYR A 148 1.90 -1.32 -3.03
CA TYR A 148 3.36 -1.44 -3.04
C TYR A 148 4.00 -0.63 -4.17
N ALA A 149 4.99 0.19 -3.84
CA ALA A 149 5.77 0.97 -4.80
C ALA A 149 6.57 0.08 -5.78
N SER A 150 6.74 -1.21 -5.44
CA SER A 150 7.36 -2.18 -6.35
C SER A 150 6.71 -2.21 -7.74
N GLY A 151 5.41 -1.91 -7.84
CA GLY A 151 4.69 -1.83 -9.11
C GLY A 151 5.25 -0.79 -10.10
N VAL A 152 5.93 0.25 -9.62
CA VAL A 152 6.58 1.27 -10.48
C VAL A 152 8.11 1.22 -10.40
N ILE A 153 8.67 0.84 -9.27
CA ILE A 153 10.11 0.77 -9.07
C ILE A 153 10.72 -0.41 -9.85
N LEU A 154 10.08 -1.59 -9.85
CA LEU A 154 10.59 -2.75 -10.58
C LEU A 154 10.67 -2.52 -12.09
N PRO A 155 9.62 -2.03 -12.79
CA PRO A 155 9.74 -1.69 -14.22
C PRO A 155 10.82 -0.65 -14.49
N TYR A 156 10.98 0.33 -13.60
CA TYR A 156 12.07 1.30 -13.72
C TYR A 156 13.45 0.62 -13.64
N LEU A 157 13.69 -0.21 -12.62
CA LEU A 157 14.96 -0.93 -12.48
C LEU A 157 15.26 -1.85 -13.67
N GLN A 158 14.25 -2.53 -14.20
CA GLN A 158 14.38 -3.35 -15.41
C GLN A 158 14.77 -2.53 -16.63
N SER A 159 14.24 -1.30 -16.76
CA SER A 159 14.56 -0.40 -17.89
C SER A 159 16.01 0.10 -17.89
N LEU A 160 16.71 0.01 -16.76
CA LEU A 160 18.12 0.41 -16.65
C LEU A 160 19.09 -0.63 -17.24
N HIS A 161 18.64 -1.87 -17.48
CA HIS A 161 19.44 -2.98 -18.02
C HIS A 161 20.81 -3.13 -17.33
N LEU A 162 20.81 -3.14 -15.98
CA LEU A 162 22.03 -3.24 -15.19
C LEU A 162 22.57 -4.66 -15.17
N ASP A 163 23.77 -4.85 -15.71
CA ASP A 163 24.51 -6.11 -15.61
C ASP A 163 24.99 -6.31 -14.15
N ASP A 164 25.19 -7.57 -13.74
CA ASP A 164 25.71 -7.90 -12.39
C ASP A 164 24.97 -7.16 -11.26
N LEU A 165 23.63 -7.08 -11.36
CA LEU A 165 22.77 -6.39 -10.40
C LEU A 165 22.76 -7.10 -9.05
N VAL A 166 22.84 -6.32 -7.98
CA VAL A 166 22.66 -6.75 -6.60
C VAL A 166 21.68 -5.82 -5.91
N ILE A 167 20.71 -6.37 -5.22
CA ILE A 167 19.82 -5.59 -4.33
C ILE A 167 20.42 -5.54 -2.94
N ALA A 168 20.36 -4.37 -2.31
CA ALA A 168 20.86 -4.16 -0.96
C ALA A 168 19.76 -3.64 -0.03
N SER A 169 19.82 -4.05 1.24
CA SER A 169 19.04 -3.43 2.32
C SER A 169 19.96 -2.55 3.18
N PRO A 170 19.55 -1.31 3.50
CA PRO A 170 20.39 -0.38 4.29
C PRO A 170 20.44 -0.77 5.77
N ASP A 171 19.59 -1.69 6.21
CA ASP A 171 19.57 -2.29 7.54
C ASP A 171 18.85 -3.64 7.56
N VAL A 172 18.87 -4.31 8.71
CA VAL A 172 18.21 -5.62 8.88
C VAL A 172 16.68 -5.51 8.82
N GLY A 173 16.11 -4.38 9.24
CA GLY A 173 14.66 -4.15 9.25
C GLY A 173 14.04 -4.16 7.86
N GLY A 174 14.73 -3.57 6.87
CA GLY A 174 14.30 -3.52 5.47
C GLY A 174 14.54 -4.82 4.66
N SER A 175 15.18 -5.83 5.26
CA SER A 175 15.63 -7.03 4.54
C SER A 175 14.52 -7.79 3.82
N LYS A 176 13.33 -7.89 4.41
CA LYS A 176 12.16 -8.55 3.79
C LYS A 176 11.76 -7.84 2.50
N ARG A 177 11.69 -6.51 2.52
CA ARG A 177 11.36 -5.69 1.34
C ARG A 177 12.41 -5.86 0.26
N ALA A 178 13.69 -5.65 0.57
CA ALA A 178 14.79 -5.81 -0.37
C ALA A 178 14.84 -7.22 -0.97
N ASN A 179 14.57 -8.27 -0.19
CA ASN A 179 14.52 -9.65 -0.67
C ASN A 179 13.39 -9.87 -1.70
N THR A 180 12.25 -9.19 -1.56
CA THR A 180 11.17 -9.25 -2.55
C THR A 180 11.64 -8.71 -3.91
N TYR A 181 12.35 -7.59 -3.92
CA TYR A 181 12.95 -7.04 -5.15
C TYR A 181 14.02 -7.97 -5.74
N ALA A 182 14.93 -8.48 -4.89
CA ALA A 182 15.97 -9.42 -5.33
C ALA A 182 15.40 -10.67 -5.99
N LYS A 183 14.37 -11.28 -5.37
CA LYS A 183 13.67 -12.45 -5.94
C LYS A 183 13.00 -12.13 -7.27
N TYR A 184 12.32 -10.99 -7.38
CA TYR A 184 11.63 -10.61 -8.60
C TYR A 184 12.62 -10.36 -9.76
N LEU A 185 13.76 -9.74 -9.47
CA LEU A 185 14.80 -9.42 -10.44
C LEU A 185 15.77 -10.59 -10.70
N GLY A 186 15.68 -11.68 -9.93
CA GLY A 186 16.55 -12.86 -10.07
C GLY A 186 18.01 -12.58 -9.71
N CYS A 187 18.28 -11.69 -8.75
CA CYS A 187 19.62 -11.25 -8.38
C CYS A 187 19.92 -11.47 -6.89
N PRO A 188 21.20 -11.44 -6.47
CA PRO A 188 21.58 -11.60 -5.07
C PRO A 188 21.09 -10.47 -4.17
N LEU A 189 20.94 -10.77 -2.86
CA LEU A 189 20.65 -9.82 -1.80
C LEU A 189 21.88 -9.61 -0.93
N VAL A 190 22.18 -8.34 -0.64
CA VAL A 190 23.21 -7.89 0.29
C VAL A 190 22.57 -7.12 1.44
N LEU A 191 23.07 -7.29 2.65
CA LEU A 191 22.55 -6.63 3.84
C LEU A 191 23.60 -5.71 4.45
N CYS A 192 23.19 -4.52 4.90
CA CYS A 192 24.00 -3.69 5.80
C CYS A 192 23.61 -3.98 7.24
N ASN A 193 24.56 -4.48 8.02
CA ASN A 193 24.39 -4.64 9.45
C ASN A 193 24.91 -3.39 10.17
N LYS A 194 24.02 -2.70 10.87
CA LYS A 194 24.26 -1.42 11.51
C LYS A 194 24.39 -1.59 13.02
N THR A 195 25.56 -1.33 13.57
CA THR A 195 25.76 -1.27 15.01
C THR A 195 25.65 0.17 15.50
N ARG A 196 24.77 0.44 16.46
CA ARG A 196 24.58 1.77 17.06
C ARG A 196 25.32 1.85 18.39
N ALA A 197 26.22 2.82 18.53
CA ALA A 197 26.83 3.12 19.83
C ALA A 197 25.89 3.94 20.74
N ARG A 198 25.04 4.80 20.14
CA ARG A 198 23.99 5.60 20.82
C ARG A 198 22.86 5.89 19.84
N ALA A 199 21.70 6.33 20.37
CA ALA A 199 20.59 6.79 19.52
C ALA A 199 21.08 7.84 18.49
N ASN A 200 20.76 7.62 17.22
CA ASN A 200 21.12 8.47 16.07
C ASN A 200 22.61 8.57 15.69
N VAL A 201 23.52 7.79 16.33
CA VAL A 201 24.93 7.71 15.94
C VAL A 201 25.25 6.30 15.46
N VAL A 202 25.55 6.15 14.16
CA VAL A 202 26.01 4.89 13.58
C VAL A 202 27.48 4.72 13.90
N ALA A 203 27.82 3.75 14.78
CA ALA A 203 29.21 3.48 15.17
C ALA A 203 29.97 2.72 14.08
N SER A 204 29.34 1.68 13.51
CA SER A 204 29.88 0.91 12.39
C SER A 204 28.75 0.38 11.51
N MET A 205 29.06 0.14 10.25
CA MET A 205 28.18 -0.53 9.31
C MET A 205 29.02 -1.55 8.56
N GLN A 206 28.56 -2.80 8.53
CA GLN A 206 29.23 -3.91 7.88
C GLN A 206 28.36 -4.46 6.76
N ILE A 207 28.97 -4.76 5.62
CA ILE A 207 28.31 -5.39 4.47
C ILE A 207 28.34 -6.92 4.68
N ILE A 208 27.18 -7.56 4.53
CA ILE A 208 27.02 -9.01 4.49
C ILE A 208 26.64 -9.38 3.07
N GLY A 209 27.54 -10.00 2.33
CA GLY A 209 27.43 -10.32 0.92
C GLY A 209 28.54 -9.68 0.08
N ASP A 210 28.53 -9.88 -1.22
CA ASP A 210 29.54 -9.39 -2.15
C ASP A 210 28.97 -8.28 -3.04
N VAL A 211 29.67 -7.14 -3.07
CA VAL A 211 29.32 -5.97 -3.90
C VAL A 211 30.44 -5.59 -4.89
N LYS A 212 31.58 -6.30 -4.87
CA LYS A 212 32.73 -5.96 -5.70
C LYS A 212 32.36 -6.12 -7.18
N ASP A 213 32.67 -5.09 -7.95
CA ASP A 213 32.39 -4.99 -9.40
C ASP A 213 30.90 -5.11 -9.76
N LYS A 214 29.96 -4.92 -8.79
CA LYS A 214 28.52 -5.06 -8.98
C LYS A 214 27.81 -3.71 -9.12
N ASN A 215 26.69 -3.72 -9.83
CA ASN A 215 25.72 -2.63 -9.81
C ASN A 215 24.78 -2.83 -8.62
N VAL A 216 24.86 -1.97 -7.61
CA VAL A 216 24.11 -2.11 -6.36
C VAL A 216 22.91 -1.17 -6.35
N VAL A 217 21.73 -1.69 -5.97
CA VAL A 217 20.52 -0.87 -5.74
C VAL A 217 20.04 -1.09 -4.30
N ILE A 218 20.10 -0.03 -3.50
CA ILE A 218 19.62 -0.03 -2.11
C ILE A 218 18.12 0.21 -2.11
N ILE A 219 17.35 -0.65 -1.43
CA ILE A 219 15.87 -0.55 -1.32
C ILE A 219 15.47 -0.23 0.11
N ASP A 220 14.64 0.82 0.27
CA ASP A 220 14.07 1.21 1.56
C ASP A 220 12.58 1.58 1.41
N ASP A 221 11.86 1.81 2.53
CA ASP A 221 10.49 2.34 2.51
C ASP A 221 10.48 3.87 2.42
N MET A 222 11.36 4.52 3.15
CA MET A 222 11.43 5.98 3.18
C MET A 222 12.85 6.48 3.44
N VAL A 223 13.13 7.67 2.95
CA VAL A 223 14.36 8.38 3.28
C VAL A 223 14.03 9.68 3.99
N ASP A 224 14.40 9.76 5.27
CA ASP A 224 14.20 10.93 6.11
C ASP A 224 15.42 11.86 6.03
N THR A 225 16.40 11.70 6.92
CA THR A 225 17.61 12.56 6.93
C THR A 225 18.73 12.08 5.99
N ALA A 226 18.50 11.01 5.28
CA ALA A 226 19.41 10.32 4.35
C ALA A 226 20.70 9.75 4.96
N GLY A 227 20.94 9.91 6.28
CA GLY A 227 22.21 9.50 6.89
C GLY A 227 22.52 8.00 6.79
N THR A 228 21.52 7.12 6.86
CA THR A 228 21.73 5.67 6.75
C THR A 228 22.02 5.26 5.31
N ILE A 229 21.22 5.74 4.37
CA ILE A 229 21.29 5.32 2.96
C ILE A 229 22.56 5.85 2.28
N THR A 230 22.97 7.08 2.57
CA THR A 230 24.23 7.65 2.04
C THR A 230 25.45 6.95 2.60
N LYS A 231 25.48 6.68 3.92
CA LYS A 231 26.56 5.91 4.52
C LYS A 231 26.65 4.49 3.96
N ALA A 232 25.52 3.83 3.73
CA ALA A 232 25.49 2.51 3.10
C ALA A 232 26.09 2.57 1.67
N ALA A 233 25.73 3.61 0.91
CA ALA A 233 26.25 3.79 -0.44
C ALA A 233 27.77 4.03 -0.45
N ASP A 234 28.28 4.88 0.44
CA ASP A 234 29.71 5.18 0.55
C ASP A 234 30.51 3.91 0.87
N ILE A 235 30.08 3.13 1.87
CA ILE A 235 30.74 1.88 2.27
C ILE A 235 30.69 0.82 1.13
N MET A 236 29.57 0.71 0.40
CA MET A 236 29.49 -0.18 -0.75
C MET A 236 30.42 0.25 -1.87
N LYS A 237 30.56 1.54 -2.10
CA LYS A 237 31.50 2.09 -3.07
C LYS A 237 32.96 1.83 -2.66
N GLU A 238 33.30 2.03 -1.38
CA GLU A 238 34.60 1.69 -0.79
C GLU A 238 34.91 0.17 -0.90
N ALA A 239 33.89 -0.68 -0.80
CA ALA A 239 34.00 -2.12 -0.97
C ALA A 239 34.11 -2.56 -2.44
N GLY A 240 34.20 -1.62 -3.40
CA GLY A 240 34.44 -1.88 -4.82
C GLY A 240 33.19 -2.02 -5.68
N ALA A 241 32.02 -1.56 -5.23
CA ALA A 241 30.83 -1.54 -6.07
C ALA A 241 31.05 -0.68 -7.32
N LYS A 242 30.63 -1.19 -8.50
CA LYS A 242 30.73 -0.49 -9.76
C LYS A 242 29.89 0.78 -9.77
N THR A 243 28.62 0.64 -9.41
CA THR A 243 27.68 1.76 -9.21
C THR A 243 26.84 1.52 -7.95
N VAL A 244 26.37 2.59 -7.32
CA VAL A 244 25.41 2.49 -6.22
C VAL A 244 24.24 3.43 -6.48
N ARG A 245 23.03 2.89 -6.52
CA ARG A 245 21.77 3.59 -6.64
C ARG A 245 20.89 3.28 -5.44
N ALA A 246 19.85 4.06 -5.24
CA ALA A 246 18.86 3.78 -4.21
C ALA A 246 17.44 3.98 -4.73
N CYS A 247 16.51 3.21 -4.19
CA CYS A 247 15.08 3.42 -4.40
C CYS A 247 14.36 3.36 -3.05
N ALA A 248 13.44 4.29 -2.83
CA ALA A 248 12.55 4.24 -1.68
C ALA A 248 11.16 4.72 -2.07
N SER A 249 10.15 4.25 -1.34
CA SER A 249 8.77 4.62 -1.64
C SER A 249 8.51 6.08 -1.32
N HIS A 250 8.94 6.56 -0.14
CA HIS A 250 8.56 7.86 0.39
C HIS A 250 9.74 8.83 0.49
N CYS A 251 9.59 9.99 -0.18
CA CYS A 251 10.54 11.08 -0.24
C CYS A 251 10.34 12.06 0.93
N VAL A 252 10.64 11.67 2.18
CA VAL A 252 10.52 12.58 3.34
C VAL A 252 11.58 13.66 3.27
N MET A 253 12.83 13.30 3.00
CA MET A 253 13.98 14.18 2.68
C MET A 253 14.09 15.40 3.59
N SER A 254 14.03 15.17 4.91
CA SER A 254 14.05 16.24 5.91
C SER A 254 15.47 16.75 6.18
N GLY A 255 15.54 17.97 6.72
CA GLY A 255 16.79 18.60 7.15
C GLY A 255 17.87 18.57 6.06
N PRO A 256 19.08 18.02 6.34
CA PRO A 256 20.22 18.02 5.42
C PRO A 256 20.19 16.88 4.37
N ALA A 257 19.06 16.18 4.19
CA ALA A 257 19.00 14.98 3.36
C ALA A 257 19.44 15.25 1.90
N SER A 258 18.96 16.34 1.30
CA SER A 258 19.31 16.69 -0.09
C SER A 258 20.82 16.93 -0.28
N GLU A 259 21.45 17.63 0.66
CA GLU A 259 22.90 17.87 0.65
C GLU A 259 23.68 16.55 0.84
N ARG A 260 23.25 15.70 1.77
CA ARG A 260 23.89 14.41 2.01
C ARG A 260 23.81 13.52 0.78
N VAL A 261 22.65 13.44 0.13
CA VAL A 261 22.48 12.67 -1.11
C VAL A 261 23.36 13.24 -2.21
N GLN A 262 23.38 14.56 -2.41
CA GLN A 262 24.20 15.21 -3.43
C GLN A 262 25.70 14.89 -3.27
N ASN A 263 26.19 14.83 -2.04
CA ASN A 263 27.62 14.63 -1.70
C ASN A 263 27.98 13.15 -1.49
N SER A 264 27.05 12.20 -1.57
CA SER A 264 27.29 10.77 -1.37
C SER A 264 27.79 10.07 -2.63
N ALA A 265 28.18 8.81 -2.49
CA ALA A 265 28.52 7.91 -3.60
C ALA A 265 27.32 7.44 -4.43
N LEU A 266 26.08 7.82 -4.08
CA LEU A 266 24.89 7.51 -4.88
C LEU A 266 25.00 8.18 -6.25
N GLU A 267 24.71 7.44 -7.31
CA GLU A 267 24.51 7.99 -8.65
C GLU A 267 23.13 8.64 -8.77
N GLU A 268 22.11 7.96 -8.25
CA GLU A 268 20.73 8.48 -8.16
C GLU A 268 20.01 7.88 -6.98
N ILE A 269 18.97 8.57 -6.53
CA ILE A 269 17.97 8.05 -5.62
C ILE A 269 16.58 8.30 -6.18
N VAL A 270 15.78 7.25 -6.24
CA VAL A 270 14.47 7.23 -6.90
C VAL A 270 13.38 7.05 -5.88
N PHE A 271 12.34 7.87 -5.97
CA PHE A 271 11.17 7.83 -5.11
C PHE A 271 9.88 7.74 -5.93
N THR A 272 8.79 7.34 -5.28
CA THR A 272 7.45 7.64 -5.80
C THR A 272 7.10 9.09 -5.50
N ASP A 273 6.03 9.57 -6.10
CA ASP A 273 5.49 10.90 -5.84
C ASP A 273 4.44 10.94 -4.71
N SER A 274 4.50 9.98 -3.76
CA SER A 274 3.65 9.96 -2.55
C SER A 274 3.84 11.18 -1.64
N ILE A 275 5.03 11.79 -1.66
CA ILE A 275 5.36 13.08 -1.06
C ILE A 275 6.03 13.94 -2.13
N PRO A 276 5.61 15.18 -2.35
CA PRO A 276 6.21 16.03 -3.37
C PRO A 276 7.63 16.44 -2.95
N TYR A 277 8.60 16.25 -3.85
CA TYR A 277 9.96 16.74 -3.63
C TYR A 277 10.11 18.15 -4.20
N THR A 278 10.25 19.13 -3.35
CA THR A 278 10.34 20.55 -3.70
C THR A 278 11.73 21.15 -3.59
N LYS A 279 12.70 20.36 -3.07
CA LYS A 279 14.10 20.78 -2.91
C LYS A 279 14.90 20.50 -4.18
N ARG A 280 16.11 21.05 -4.25
CA ARG A 280 17.01 20.83 -5.38
C ARG A 280 18.11 19.84 -5.01
N CYS A 281 18.12 18.70 -5.67
CA CYS A 281 19.21 17.73 -5.67
C CYS A 281 19.15 16.99 -7.01
N GLU A 282 20.23 17.05 -7.77
CA GLU A 282 20.29 16.48 -9.13
C GLU A 282 20.17 14.95 -9.15
N LYS A 283 20.57 14.31 -8.06
CA LYS A 283 20.50 12.86 -7.90
C LYS A 283 19.11 12.34 -7.52
N VAL A 284 18.17 13.23 -7.17
CA VAL A 284 16.80 12.83 -6.78
C VAL A 284 15.89 12.76 -8.00
N LYS A 285 15.24 11.62 -8.18
CA LYS A 285 14.24 11.38 -9.21
C LYS A 285 12.94 10.92 -8.59
N GLN A 286 11.81 11.44 -9.07
CA GLN A 286 10.49 10.95 -8.68
C GLN A 286 9.82 10.25 -9.85
N LEU A 287 9.34 9.05 -9.61
CA LEU A 287 8.50 8.30 -10.54
C LEU A 287 7.03 8.63 -10.22
N PRO A 288 6.22 8.95 -11.23
CA PRO A 288 4.81 9.10 -11.03
C PRO A 288 4.22 7.73 -10.63
N TYR A 289 3.70 7.64 -9.43
CA TYR A 289 2.90 6.49 -9.02
C TYR A 289 1.48 6.72 -9.49
N LEU A 290 1.18 6.22 -10.68
CA LEU A 290 -0.20 6.14 -11.13
C LEU A 290 -0.91 5.07 -10.29
N PHE A 291 -1.45 5.49 -9.16
CA PHE A 291 -2.22 4.68 -8.19
C PHE A 291 -3.23 3.72 -8.84
N LEU A 292 -3.40 3.78 -10.15
CA LEU A 292 -4.55 3.25 -10.83
C LEU A 292 -4.27 2.35 -12.03
N HIS A 293 -3.05 2.29 -12.58
CA HIS A 293 -2.84 1.42 -13.75
C HIS A 293 -2.90 -0.07 -13.36
N HIS A 294 -2.47 -0.43 -12.15
CA HIS A 294 -2.59 -1.81 -11.62
C HIS A 294 -3.83 -2.01 -10.75
N HIS A 295 -4.48 -0.94 -10.27
CA HIS A 295 -5.55 -0.99 -9.28
C HIS A 295 -6.87 -0.37 -9.78
N ARG A 296 -7.05 -0.21 -11.08
CA ARG A 296 -8.38 0.08 -11.67
C ARG A 296 -9.45 -0.83 -11.07
N ASN A 297 -9.09 -2.05 -10.74
CA ASN A 297 -9.98 -3.04 -10.12
C ASN A 297 -10.29 -2.74 -8.65
N ILE A 298 -9.39 -2.14 -7.86
CA ILE A 298 -9.66 -1.85 -6.44
C ILE A 298 -10.65 -0.69 -6.31
N LEU A 299 -10.49 0.37 -7.09
CA LEU A 299 -11.48 1.45 -7.14
C LEU A 299 -12.80 1.01 -7.77
N LEU A 300 -12.76 0.09 -8.75
CA LEU A 300 -13.93 -0.39 -9.47
C LEU A 300 -14.61 -1.59 -8.79
N LEU A 301 -13.94 -2.34 -7.90
CA LEU A 301 -14.54 -3.47 -7.16
C LEU A 301 -15.65 -3.04 -6.18
N HIS A 302 -15.77 -1.74 -5.88
CA HIS A 302 -16.87 -1.20 -5.07
C HIS A 302 -17.98 -0.56 -5.89
N LEU A 303 -17.81 -0.47 -7.22
CA LEU A 303 -18.91 -0.15 -8.10
C LEU A 303 -19.75 -1.43 -8.29
N PRO A 304 -21.09 -1.37 -8.18
CA PRO A 304 -21.92 -2.53 -8.42
C PRO A 304 -21.59 -3.15 -9.78
N LEU A 305 -21.50 -4.47 -9.84
CA LEU A 305 -21.12 -5.30 -11.00
C LEU A 305 -21.86 -4.98 -12.32
N THR A 306 -22.81 -4.08 -12.31
CA THR A 306 -23.57 -3.60 -13.48
C THR A 306 -22.73 -2.77 -14.47
N PHE A 307 -21.46 -2.41 -14.12
CA PHE A 307 -20.61 -1.56 -14.97
C PHE A 307 -19.42 -2.27 -15.64
N TYR A 308 -19.20 -3.57 -15.39
CA TYR A 308 -18.10 -4.30 -16.02
C TYR A 308 -18.57 -5.02 -17.30
N MET A 309 -18.93 -4.25 -18.33
CA MET A 309 -18.86 -4.72 -19.71
C MET A 309 -17.68 -4.02 -20.40
N PRO A 310 -16.64 -4.76 -20.80
CA PRO A 310 -15.57 -4.18 -21.61
C PRO A 310 -16.15 -3.71 -22.98
N PRO A 311 -15.46 -2.80 -23.70
CA PRO A 311 -15.94 -2.27 -24.99
C PRO A 311 -15.85 -3.30 -26.13
N LEU A 312 -16.27 -4.54 -25.87
CA LEU A 312 -16.52 -5.53 -26.93
C LEU A 312 -17.81 -5.26 -27.72
N TYR A 313 -18.59 -4.25 -27.30
CA TYR A 313 -19.84 -3.94 -27.96
C TYR A 313 -19.69 -3.24 -29.32
N PHE A 314 -18.47 -2.84 -29.69
CA PHE A 314 -18.21 -2.22 -30.99
C PHE A 314 -17.75 -3.20 -32.08
N LEU A 315 -17.41 -4.44 -31.74
CA LEU A 315 -16.90 -5.42 -32.74
C LEU A 315 -17.91 -6.49 -33.15
N THR A 316 -19.08 -6.56 -32.54
CA THR A 316 -20.05 -7.62 -32.83
C THR A 316 -21.37 -7.14 -33.48
N ARG A 317 -21.31 -6.04 -34.25
CA ARG A 317 -22.51 -5.63 -35.02
C ARG A 317 -22.76 -6.48 -36.28
N HIS A 318 -21.85 -7.40 -36.57
CA HIS A 318 -22.05 -8.40 -37.62
C HIS A 318 -21.58 -9.76 -37.11
N ILE A 319 -22.52 -10.73 -37.10
CA ILE A 319 -22.31 -12.18 -36.97
C ILE A 319 -22.13 -12.68 -35.52
N VAL A 320 -23.23 -13.07 -34.86
CA VAL A 320 -23.57 -14.32 -34.18
C VAL A 320 -24.81 -14.10 -33.29
N PRO A 321 -25.81 -14.96 -33.27
CA PRO A 321 -27.03 -14.76 -32.49
C PRO A 321 -26.77 -14.87 -30.98
N CYS A 322 -27.41 -14.01 -30.19
CA CYS A 322 -27.26 -13.86 -28.73
C CYS A 322 -27.30 -15.14 -27.88
N TYR A 323 -27.81 -16.24 -28.41
CA TYR A 323 -27.91 -17.50 -27.67
C TYR A 323 -26.57 -18.21 -27.43
N CYS A 324 -25.59 -18.05 -28.33
CA CYS A 324 -24.28 -18.69 -28.14
C CYS A 324 -23.43 -18.02 -27.05
N LEU A 325 -23.55 -16.69 -26.85
CA LEU A 325 -22.79 -15.97 -25.85
C LEU A 325 -23.28 -16.29 -24.43
N ILE A 326 -24.60 -16.40 -24.26
CA ILE A 326 -25.23 -16.80 -23.00
C ILE A 326 -24.82 -18.23 -22.63
N LEU A 327 -24.76 -19.13 -23.61
CA LEU A 327 -24.35 -20.53 -23.39
C LEU A 327 -22.86 -20.64 -22.97
N VAL A 328 -21.98 -19.85 -23.57
CA VAL A 328 -20.54 -19.82 -23.21
C VAL A 328 -20.33 -19.25 -21.81
N VAL A 329 -21.04 -18.20 -21.43
CA VAL A 329 -20.96 -17.64 -20.05
C VAL A 329 -21.52 -18.64 -19.04
N TYR A 330 -22.62 -19.34 -19.36
CA TYR A 330 -23.17 -20.38 -18.49
C TYR A 330 -22.23 -21.58 -18.35
N LEU A 331 -21.57 -22.01 -19.42
CA LEU A 331 -20.57 -23.09 -19.39
C LEU A 331 -19.33 -22.70 -18.58
N LEU A 332 -18.83 -21.47 -18.74
CA LEU A 332 -17.70 -20.98 -17.96
C LEU A 332 -18.03 -20.86 -16.48
N CYS A 333 -19.20 -20.36 -16.11
CA CYS A 333 -19.66 -20.33 -14.73
C CYS A 333 -19.82 -21.73 -14.15
N PHE A 334 -20.38 -22.68 -14.92
CA PHE A 334 -20.59 -24.07 -14.49
C PHE A 334 -19.25 -24.80 -14.26
N VAL A 335 -18.26 -24.60 -15.13
CA VAL A 335 -16.91 -25.18 -14.98
C VAL A 335 -16.20 -24.59 -13.78
N THR A 336 -16.35 -23.28 -13.53
CA THR A 336 -15.70 -22.61 -12.39
C THR A 336 -16.30 -23.08 -11.06
N ILE A 337 -17.62 -23.20 -10.99
CA ILE A 337 -18.33 -23.69 -9.79
C ILE A 337 -17.98 -25.15 -9.50
N ASN A 338 -17.95 -26.02 -10.53
CA ASN A 338 -17.56 -27.42 -10.34
C ASN A 338 -16.11 -27.61 -9.92
N ASN A 339 -15.18 -26.80 -10.44
CA ASN A 339 -13.79 -26.80 -9.96
C ASN A 339 -13.65 -26.35 -8.50
N TYR A 340 -14.44 -25.37 -8.07
CA TYR A 340 -14.48 -24.94 -6.66
C TYR A 340 -15.05 -26.02 -5.74
N LEU A 341 -16.14 -26.68 -6.15
CA LEU A 341 -16.75 -27.78 -5.40
C LEU A 341 -15.84 -29.00 -5.33
N LEU A 342 -15.09 -29.30 -6.38
CA LEU A 342 -14.12 -30.39 -6.41
C LEU A 342 -12.94 -30.11 -5.48
N GLN A 343 -12.40 -28.89 -5.46
CA GLN A 343 -11.34 -28.51 -4.51
C GLN A 343 -11.83 -28.53 -3.07
N TYR A 344 -13.08 -28.13 -2.82
CA TYR A 344 -13.67 -28.18 -1.47
C TYR A 344 -13.89 -29.62 -0.99
N SER A 345 -14.31 -30.52 -1.88
CA SER A 345 -14.45 -31.96 -1.59
C SER A 345 -13.11 -32.60 -1.25
N ILE A 346 -12.06 -32.33 -2.03
CA ILE A 346 -10.70 -32.83 -1.76
C ILE A 346 -10.16 -32.29 -0.42
N PHE A 347 -10.43 -31.02 -0.09
CA PHE A 347 -10.03 -30.42 1.19
C PHE A 347 -10.79 -31.05 2.37
N LEU A 348 -12.08 -31.38 2.22
CA LEU A 348 -12.88 -32.08 3.22
C LEU A 348 -12.39 -33.53 3.43
N GLU A 349 -12.08 -34.27 2.37
CA GLU A 349 -11.51 -35.61 2.48
C GLU A 349 -10.15 -35.61 3.17
N GLN A 350 -9.27 -34.66 2.89
CA GLN A 350 -8.00 -34.50 3.58
C GLN A 350 -8.17 -34.10 5.05
N ALA A 351 -9.13 -33.25 5.37
CA ALA A 351 -9.44 -32.87 6.75
C ALA A 351 -10.03 -34.01 7.55
N ILE A 352 -10.88 -34.84 6.93
CA ILE A 352 -11.45 -36.04 7.58
C ILE A 352 -10.37 -37.14 7.78
N ALA A 353 -9.46 -37.32 6.81
CA ALA A 353 -8.38 -38.30 6.90
C ALA A 353 -7.29 -37.92 7.93
N SER A 354 -7.17 -36.64 8.30
CA SER A 354 -6.21 -36.12 9.29
C SER A 354 -6.79 -35.94 10.70
N ALA A 355 -8.09 -36.16 10.89
CA ALA A 355 -8.70 -36.12 12.21
C ALA A 355 -8.37 -37.38 13.03
N PRO A 356 -7.96 -37.25 14.30
CA PRO A 356 -7.83 -38.41 15.18
C PRO A 356 -9.19 -39.11 15.30
N GLY A 357 -9.20 -40.44 15.12
CA GLY A 357 -10.42 -41.23 15.04
C GLY A 357 -11.37 -40.98 16.21
N PRO A 358 -12.69 -41.07 15.98
CA PRO A 358 -13.67 -40.81 17.02
C PRO A 358 -13.60 -41.88 18.11
N ILE A 359 -13.54 -41.45 19.37
CA ILE A 359 -13.73 -42.32 20.52
C ILE A 359 -15.23 -42.56 20.67
N TRP A 360 -15.67 -43.75 20.34
CA TRP A 360 -17.04 -44.13 20.52
C TRP A 360 -17.26 -44.58 21.98
N HIS A 361 -18.21 -43.95 22.70
CA HIS A 361 -18.77 -44.50 23.93
C HIS A 361 -20.22 -44.90 23.65
N GLU A 362 -20.50 -46.18 23.73
CA GLU A 362 -21.87 -46.73 23.74
C GLU A 362 -22.48 -46.52 25.14
N THR A 363 -23.58 -45.79 25.19
CA THR A 363 -24.46 -45.79 26.38
C THR A 363 -25.84 -46.23 25.93
N GLU A 364 -26.24 -47.41 26.43
CA GLU A 364 -27.61 -47.90 26.29
C GLU A 364 -28.55 -47.09 27.19
N SER A 365 -29.61 -46.54 26.62
CA SER A 365 -30.73 -45.97 27.36
C SER A 365 -31.95 -46.86 27.22
N GLU A 366 -32.69 -47.06 28.31
CA GLU A 366 -33.87 -47.93 28.43
C GLU A 366 -35.09 -47.52 27.54
N SER A 367 -34.96 -46.58 26.62
CA SER A 367 -36.05 -46.07 25.79
C SER A 367 -35.94 -46.38 24.29
N GLY A 368 -34.98 -47.19 23.85
CA GLY A 368 -34.95 -47.70 22.47
C GLY A 368 -34.74 -46.67 21.34
N PHE A 369 -34.31 -45.44 21.65
CA PHE A 369 -33.95 -44.43 20.66
C PHE A 369 -32.44 -44.13 20.72
N MET A 370 -31.74 -44.29 19.59
CA MET A 370 -30.33 -43.96 19.45
C MET A 370 -30.16 -42.43 19.24
N THR A 371 -29.53 -41.74 20.17
CA THR A 371 -29.17 -40.34 20.02
C THR A 371 -27.65 -40.21 19.87
N ILE A 372 -27.20 -39.66 18.75
CA ILE A 372 -25.77 -39.36 18.53
C ILE A 372 -25.49 -37.94 18.95
N SER A 373 -24.69 -37.74 19.98
CA SER A 373 -24.23 -36.40 20.38
C SER A 373 -22.72 -36.24 20.14
N LEU A 374 -22.36 -35.20 19.39
CA LEU A 374 -20.99 -34.75 19.18
C LEU A 374 -20.61 -33.78 20.29
N PHE A 375 -19.72 -34.20 21.20
CA PHE A 375 -19.07 -33.27 22.12
C PHE A 375 -17.66 -32.96 21.63
N GLY A 376 -17.41 -31.73 21.24
CA GLY A 376 -16.08 -31.18 21.09
C GLY A 376 -15.55 -30.74 22.45
N ASN A 377 -14.48 -31.33 22.92
CA ASN A 377 -13.74 -30.79 24.05
C ASN A 377 -12.83 -29.64 23.56
N ALA A 378 -13.09 -28.44 24.07
CA ALA A 378 -12.12 -27.35 24.09
C ALA A 378 -11.24 -27.53 25.34
N ALA A 379 -9.94 -27.62 25.14
CA ALA A 379 -8.90 -27.34 26.12
C ALA A 379 -7.79 -26.53 25.41
#